data_d431abc31131f9b5927c45e73062f7ad
#
_entry.id   d431abc31131f9b5927c45e73062f7ad
#
_cell.length_a   1.000
_cell.length_b   1.000
_cell.length_c   1.000
_cell.angle_alpha   90.00
_cell.angle_beta   90.00
_cell.angle_gamma   90.00
#
_symmetry.space_group_name_H-M   'P 1'
#
loop_
_entity.id
_entity.type
_entity.pdbx_description
1 polymer ?
#
loop_
_entity_poly.entity_id
_entity_poly.type
_entity_poly.pdbx_seq_one_letter_code
_entity_poly.pdbx_strand_id
1 'polypeptide(L)'
;MTNWVHDYETLINCFVAVFIDYKSDEKKIFVVHESRNDYAELYSFLQDCKSEEVWHISFNGINFDSQITEFIIREGDYYLDEPAETIAHVLYLKAQDTIDRSNKGEFPEYGERILSIKQLDVFRLNHWDNPAKRSSLKWIEYSMDWNNVRDMPIKHSTVIRTKEQLDTIISYCINDVLATKQVMMLSKDQIMLRKALTNEYGINLYSASEPKISKELFLHFLSSKLNIRKYDLKQMRTKRDSIVVGDILLDYISFNRKEFKNIHEK
;
A
#
# COMPACT_ATOMS: atom_id res chain seq x y z
N MET A 1 15.99 -10.77 11.30
CA MET A 1 14.94 -9.74 11.37
C MET A 1 13.64 -10.35 10.93
N THR A 2 12.64 -10.27 11.76
CA THR A 2 11.28 -10.71 11.51
C THR A 2 10.57 -9.58 10.75
N ASN A 3 9.96 -9.88 9.60
CA ASN A 3 9.14 -8.91 8.87
C ASN A 3 7.71 -9.43 8.84
N TRP A 4 6.74 -8.54 8.95
CA TRP A 4 5.37 -8.92 9.14
C TRP A 4 4.51 -8.60 7.92
N VAL A 5 3.85 -9.62 7.38
CA VAL A 5 2.73 -9.42 6.46
C VAL A 5 1.51 -9.15 7.31
N HIS A 6 0.78 -8.07 7.03
CA HIS A 6 -0.32 -7.66 7.89
C HIS A 6 -1.50 -7.09 7.11
N ASP A 7 -2.64 -7.09 7.79
CA ASP A 7 -3.88 -6.46 7.36
C ASP A 7 -4.73 -6.08 8.57
N TYR A 8 -5.61 -5.09 8.42
CA TYR A 8 -6.47 -4.57 9.47
C TYR A 8 -7.93 -4.58 9.06
N GLU A 9 -8.79 -5.01 9.98
CA GLU A 9 -10.24 -4.87 9.86
C GLU A 9 -10.77 -3.85 10.85
N THR A 10 -11.40 -2.81 10.33
CA THR A 10 -11.93 -1.71 11.13
C THR A 10 -13.46 -1.68 11.06
N LEU A 11 -14.11 -1.97 12.17
CA LEU A 11 -15.56 -1.91 12.34
C LEU A 11 -15.91 -0.90 13.43
N ILE A 12 -17.17 -0.47 13.46
CA ILE A 12 -17.61 0.63 14.34
C ILE A 12 -17.27 0.44 15.83
N ASN A 13 -17.23 -0.80 16.31
CA ASN A 13 -16.91 -1.18 17.69
C ASN A 13 -15.90 -2.32 17.80
N CYS A 14 -15.21 -2.63 16.71
CA CYS A 14 -14.25 -3.73 16.69
C CYS A 14 -13.09 -3.39 15.75
N PHE A 15 -11.88 -3.61 16.21
CA PHE A 15 -10.67 -3.53 15.42
C PHE A 15 -9.93 -4.86 15.52
N VAL A 16 -9.49 -5.39 14.38
CA VAL A 16 -8.67 -6.60 14.30
C VAL A 16 -7.41 -6.29 13.53
N ALA A 17 -6.27 -6.64 14.08
CA ALA A 17 -4.99 -6.58 13.39
C ALA A 17 -4.34 -7.97 13.37
N VAL A 18 -3.98 -8.43 12.19
CA VAL A 18 -3.31 -9.71 11.99
C VAL A 18 -1.95 -9.48 11.37
N PHE A 19 -0.93 -10.07 11.99
CA PHE A 19 0.45 -10.07 11.51
C PHE A 19 0.92 -11.51 11.36
N ILE A 20 1.51 -11.85 10.23
CA ILE A 20 2.11 -13.17 9.96
C ILE A 20 3.55 -12.95 9.53
N ASP A 21 4.49 -13.61 10.21
CA ASP A 21 5.90 -13.57 9.79
C ASP A 21 6.04 -14.10 8.35
N TYR A 22 6.83 -13.38 7.54
CA TYR A 22 6.94 -13.73 6.13
C TYR A 22 7.72 -15.03 5.86
N LYS A 23 8.55 -15.47 6.80
CA LYS A 23 9.37 -16.69 6.67
C LYS A 23 8.75 -17.89 7.37
N SER A 24 8.15 -17.66 8.52
CA SER A 24 7.49 -18.66 9.33
C SER A 24 5.97 -18.48 9.22
N ASP A 25 5.23 -19.32 9.91
CA ASP A 25 3.77 -19.16 10.04
C ASP A 25 3.40 -18.60 11.43
N GLU A 26 4.36 -17.99 12.12
CA GLU A 26 4.10 -17.30 13.37
C GLU A 26 3.08 -16.20 13.14
N LYS A 27 2.04 -16.18 13.99
CA LYS A 27 0.92 -15.23 13.89
C LYS A 27 0.81 -14.43 15.16
N LYS A 28 0.57 -13.14 15.02
CA LYS A 28 0.14 -12.26 16.10
C LYS A 28 -1.22 -11.71 15.71
N ILE A 29 -2.19 -11.84 16.59
CA ILE A 29 -3.58 -11.41 16.36
C ILE A 29 -3.98 -10.54 17.53
N PHE A 30 -4.25 -9.28 17.24
CA PHE A 30 -4.72 -8.31 18.22
C PHE A 30 -6.16 -7.93 17.92
N VAL A 31 -6.97 -7.92 18.95
CA VAL A 31 -8.39 -7.59 18.88
C VAL A 31 -8.68 -6.47 19.88
N VAL A 32 -9.38 -5.45 19.43
CA VAL A 32 -9.91 -4.39 20.29
C VAL A 32 -11.41 -4.39 20.18
N HIS A 33 -12.07 -4.99 21.17
CA HIS A 33 -13.51 -5.18 21.28
C HIS A 33 -13.88 -5.32 22.75
N GLU A 34 -15.13 -5.08 23.15
CA GLU A 34 -15.59 -5.19 24.55
C GLU A 34 -15.24 -6.53 25.21
N SER A 35 -15.24 -7.63 24.44
CA SER A 35 -14.93 -8.97 24.93
C SER A 35 -13.45 -9.33 24.96
N ARG A 36 -12.59 -8.54 24.31
CA ARG A 36 -11.14 -8.75 24.22
C ARG A 36 -10.45 -7.45 23.86
N ASN A 37 -9.56 -6.96 24.72
CA ASN A 37 -8.81 -5.74 24.49
C ASN A 37 -7.30 -6.01 24.51
N ASP A 38 -6.71 -6.18 23.33
CA ASP A 38 -5.26 -6.35 23.14
C ASP A 38 -4.59 -5.04 22.68
N TYR A 39 -5.19 -3.88 22.98
CA TYR A 39 -4.66 -2.62 22.47
C TYR A 39 -3.28 -2.27 23.01
N ALA A 40 -3.06 -2.46 24.29
CA ALA A 40 -1.76 -2.20 24.91
C ALA A 40 -0.64 -3.09 24.34
N GLU A 41 -0.96 -4.35 24.07
CA GLU A 41 -0.05 -5.30 23.43
C GLU A 41 0.23 -4.93 21.97
N LEU A 42 -0.81 -4.49 21.23
CA LEU A 42 -0.65 -3.97 19.86
C LEU A 42 0.23 -2.72 19.84
N TYR A 43 -0.03 -1.76 20.72
CA TYR A 43 0.77 -0.54 20.84
C TYR A 43 2.24 -0.87 21.11
N SER A 44 2.52 -1.71 22.11
CA SER A 44 3.87 -2.15 22.44
C SER A 44 4.53 -2.84 21.24
N PHE A 45 3.83 -3.76 20.60
CA PHE A 45 4.33 -4.48 19.42
C PHE A 45 4.70 -3.54 18.26
N LEU A 46 3.90 -2.51 18.00
CA LEU A 46 4.19 -1.53 16.95
C LEU A 46 5.39 -0.64 17.31
N GLN A 47 5.56 -0.29 18.58
CA GLN A 47 6.74 0.43 19.05
C GLN A 47 8.01 -0.42 18.92
N ASP A 48 7.92 -1.72 19.21
CA ASP A 48 9.03 -2.66 19.00
C ASP A 48 9.39 -2.77 17.51
N CYS A 49 8.38 -2.94 16.63
CA CYS A 49 8.59 -2.96 15.18
C CYS A 49 9.30 -1.71 14.66
N LYS A 50 8.96 -0.53 15.20
CA LYS A 50 9.62 0.73 14.87
C LYS A 50 11.08 0.73 15.34
N SER A 51 11.35 0.31 16.58
CA SER A 51 12.69 0.32 17.18
C SER A 51 13.64 -0.68 16.51
N GLU A 52 13.13 -1.83 16.08
CA GLU A 52 13.89 -2.91 15.42
C GLU A 52 14.03 -2.74 13.91
N GLU A 53 13.52 -1.64 13.35
CA GLU A 53 13.50 -1.39 11.91
C GLU A 53 12.86 -2.51 11.08
N VAL A 54 11.83 -3.13 11.58
CA VAL A 54 11.05 -4.19 10.94
C VAL A 54 10.34 -3.65 9.69
N TRP A 55 10.17 -4.52 8.70
CA TRP A 55 9.33 -4.20 7.53
C TRP A 55 7.92 -4.70 7.71
N HIS A 56 6.96 -3.83 7.45
CA HIS A 56 5.57 -4.18 7.27
C HIS A 56 5.27 -4.39 5.78
N ILE A 57 4.62 -5.49 5.48
CA ILE A 57 4.26 -5.92 4.13
C ILE A 57 2.74 -5.98 4.07
N SER A 58 2.14 -5.29 3.12
CA SER A 58 0.68 -5.16 3.04
C SER A 58 0.20 -5.00 1.61
N PHE A 59 -1.09 -5.14 1.39
CA PHE A 59 -1.74 -4.86 0.11
C PHE A 59 -2.46 -3.50 0.17
N ASN A 60 -1.95 -2.50 -0.56
CA ASN A 60 -2.42 -1.11 -0.52
C ASN A 60 -2.27 -0.43 0.86
N GLY A 61 -1.44 -0.99 1.73
CA GLY A 61 -1.33 -0.55 3.12
C GLY A 61 -0.73 0.84 3.29
N ILE A 62 0.13 1.32 2.38
CA ILE A 62 0.65 2.69 2.48
C ILE A 62 -0.48 3.72 2.47
N ASN A 63 -1.56 3.44 1.76
CA ASN A 63 -2.70 4.34 1.69
C ASN A 63 -3.77 4.08 2.76
N PHE A 64 -3.71 2.96 3.49
CA PHE A 64 -4.73 2.60 4.48
C PHE A 64 -4.11 2.11 5.80
N ASP A 65 -3.62 0.88 5.89
CA ASP A 65 -3.15 0.28 7.15
C ASP A 65 -2.03 1.07 7.80
N SER A 66 -1.09 1.59 7.01
CA SER A 66 0.02 2.40 7.51
C SER A 66 -0.45 3.72 8.12
N GLN A 67 -1.60 4.25 7.69
CA GLN A 67 -2.18 5.47 8.27
C GLN A 67 -2.70 5.20 9.69
N ILE A 68 -3.30 4.03 9.90
CA ILE A 68 -3.77 3.58 11.21
C ILE A 68 -2.58 3.21 12.10
N THR A 69 -1.61 2.47 11.55
CA THR A 69 -0.35 2.14 12.25
C THR A 69 0.36 3.39 12.76
N GLU A 70 0.53 4.39 11.90
CA GLU A 70 1.23 5.63 12.25
C GLU A 70 0.44 6.43 13.29
N PHE A 71 -0.89 6.46 13.21
CA PHE A 71 -1.75 7.05 14.23
C PHE A 71 -1.55 6.36 15.58
N ILE A 72 -1.58 5.02 15.63
CA ILE A 72 -1.34 4.26 16.88
C ILE A 72 0.05 4.56 17.44
N ILE A 73 1.08 4.62 16.60
CA ILE A 73 2.46 4.87 17.04
C ILE A 73 2.62 6.28 17.63
N ARG A 74 1.94 7.28 17.07
CA ARG A 74 2.12 8.69 17.46
C ARG A 74 1.20 9.14 18.57
N GLU A 75 -0.02 8.63 18.60
CA GLU A 75 -1.08 9.12 19.45
C GLU A 75 -1.69 8.01 20.33
N GLY A 76 -1.25 6.77 20.12
CA GLY A 76 -1.85 5.61 20.76
C GLY A 76 -1.70 5.52 22.27
N ASP A 77 -0.68 6.17 22.85
CA ASP A 77 -0.47 6.26 24.29
C ASP A 77 -1.62 6.96 25.03
N TYR A 78 -2.30 7.91 24.38
CA TYR A 78 -3.47 8.58 24.95
C TYR A 78 -4.66 7.64 25.17
N TYR A 79 -4.69 6.49 24.53
CA TYR A 79 -5.82 5.57 24.56
C TYR A 79 -5.55 4.29 25.38
N LEU A 80 -4.39 4.14 26.03
CA LEU A 80 -4.01 2.91 26.74
C LEU A 80 -4.95 2.58 27.91
N ASP A 81 -5.50 3.59 28.57
CA ASP A 81 -6.41 3.46 29.70
C ASP A 81 -7.90 3.59 29.31
N GLU A 82 -8.19 3.73 28.00
CA GLU A 82 -9.55 3.89 27.51
C GLU A 82 -10.28 2.54 27.34
N PRO A 83 -11.62 2.51 27.45
CA PRO A 83 -12.39 1.31 27.13
C PRO A 83 -12.19 0.83 25.69
N ALA A 84 -12.18 -0.48 25.49
CA ALA A 84 -11.98 -1.09 24.17
C ALA A 84 -12.94 -0.54 23.10
N GLU A 85 -14.20 -0.29 23.46
CA GLU A 85 -15.19 0.28 22.54
C GLU A 85 -14.80 1.70 22.07
N THR A 86 -14.29 2.54 22.98
CA THR A 86 -13.78 3.88 22.66
C THR A 86 -12.62 3.78 21.71
N ILE A 87 -11.66 2.92 22.00
CA ILE A 87 -10.46 2.71 21.17
C ILE A 87 -10.87 2.23 19.78
N ALA A 88 -11.67 1.17 19.70
CA ALA A 88 -12.14 0.63 18.42
C ALA A 88 -12.87 1.69 17.58
N HIS A 89 -13.71 2.52 18.22
CA HIS A 89 -14.43 3.60 17.54
C HIS A 89 -13.48 4.68 17.01
N VAL A 90 -12.46 5.07 17.77
CA VAL A 90 -11.44 6.04 17.34
C VAL A 90 -10.67 5.50 16.12
N LEU A 91 -10.26 4.22 16.14
CA LEU A 91 -9.59 3.58 15.01
C LEU A 91 -10.51 3.47 13.78
N TYR A 92 -11.79 3.19 13.99
CA TYR A 92 -12.80 3.23 12.93
C TYR A 92 -12.92 4.63 12.30
N LEU A 93 -13.00 5.69 13.11
CA LEU A 93 -13.05 7.06 12.60
C LEU A 93 -11.79 7.43 11.82
N LYS A 94 -10.63 7.00 12.30
CA LYS A 94 -9.36 7.18 11.57
C LYS A 94 -9.37 6.47 10.22
N ALA A 95 -9.90 5.25 10.16
CA ALA A 95 -10.06 4.51 8.91
C ALA A 95 -11.02 5.23 7.95
N GLN A 96 -12.17 5.76 8.45
CA GLN A 96 -13.12 6.51 7.63
C GLN A 96 -12.51 7.80 7.08
N ASP A 97 -11.79 8.58 7.88
CA ASP A 97 -11.08 9.78 7.39
C ASP A 97 -10.08 9.42 6.29
N THR A 98 -9.34 8.32 6.47
CA THR A 98 -8.38 7.82 5.47
C THR A 98 -9.06 7.46 4.15
N ILE A 99 -10.21 6.78 4.20
CA ILE A 99 -11.02 6.43 3.03
C ILE A 99 -11.58 7.70 2.36
N ASP A 100 -12.10 8.63 3.14
CA ASP A 100 -12.68 9.87 2.62
C ASP A 100 -11.64 10.74 1.91
N ARG A 101 -10.43 10.88 2.47
CA ARG A 101 -9.30 11.54 1.81
C ARG A 101 -8.95 10.88 0.48
N SER A 102 -8.87 9.56 0.46
CA SER A 102 -8.59 8.80 -0.76
C SER A 102 -9.67 9.01 -1.83
N ASN A 103 -10.94 9.02 -1.44
CA ASN A 103 -12.07 9.25 -2.35
C ASN A 103 -12.08 10.67 -2.93
N LYS A 104 -11.61 11.67 -2.17
CA LYS A 104 -11.43 13.06 -2.63
C LYS A 104 -10.18 13.25 -3.48
N GLY A 105 -9.33 12.21 -3.64
CA GLY A 105 -8.06 12.30 -4.35
C GLY A 105 -6.99 13.08 -3.58
N GLU A 106 -7.15 13.23 -2.28
CA GLU A 106 -6.17 13.85 -1.41
C GLU A 106 -5.00 12.90 -1.12
N PHE A 107 -3.85 13.48 -0.75
CA PHE A 107 -2.72 12.68 -0.30
C PHE A 107 -3.01 12.07 1.08
N PRO A 108 -2.44 10.87 1.37
CA PRO A 108 -2.47 10.32 2.72
C PRO A 108 -1.93 11.31 3.75
N GLU A 109 -2.50 11.31 4.93
CA GLU A 109 -2.06 12.21 6.02
C GLU A 109 -0.58 12.00 6.36
N TYR A 110 -0.19 10.74 6.51
CA TYR A 110 1.21 10.38 6.72
C TYR A 110 1.82 9.91 5.39
N GLY A 111 2.63 10.77 4.79
CA GLY A 111 3.34 10.42 3.55
C GLY A 111 4.36 9.30 3.78
N GLU A 112 4.58 8.45 2.78
CA GLU A 112 5.47 7.27 2.84
C GLU A 112 6.85 7.55 3.48
N ARG A 113 7.39 8.77 3.32
CA ARG A 113 8.70 9.15 3.84
C ARG A 113 8.76 9.41 5.34
N ILE A 114 7.61 9.66 5.95
CA ILE A 114 7.50 9.99 7.38
C ILE A 114 6.88 8.85 8.19
N LEU A 115 6.57 7.72 7.56
CA LEU A 115 6.11 6.52 8.25
C LEU A 115 7.22 5.97 9.14
N SER A 116 6.86 5.67 10.39
CA SER A 116 7.78 5.17 11.42
C SER A 116 8.29 3.77 11.11
N ILE A 117 7.49 2.94 10.46
CA ILE A 117 7.83 1.56 10.07
C ILE A 117 8.00 1.50 8.56
N LYS A 118 9.07 0.83 8.11
CA LYS A 118 9.34 0.62 6.68
C LYS A 118 8.24 -0.21 6.03
N GLN A 119 7.82 0.18 4.82
CA GLN A 119 6.69 -0.43 4.11
C GLN A 119 7.11 -1.09 2.81
N LEU A 120 6.57 -2.30 2.57
CA LEU A 120 6.55 -2.95 1.28
C LEU A 120 5.08 -3.17 0.88
N ASP A 121 4.60 -2.35 -0.04
CA ASP A 121 3.24 -2.42 -0.53
C ASP A 121 3.17 -3.24 -1.82
N VAL A 122 2.70 -4.49 -1.71
CA VAL A 122 2.66 -5.43 -2.83
C VAL A 122 1.60 -5.07 -3.89
N PHE A 123 0.59 -4.28 -3.53
CA PHE A 123 -0.34 -3.72 -4.50
C PHE A 123 0.39 -2.84 -5.52
N ARG A 124 1.28 -1.96 -5.05
CA ARG A 124 2.02 -1.03 -5.91
C ARG A 124 3.01 -1.73 -6.84
N LEU A 125 3.50 -2.89 -6.48
CA LEU A 125 4.39 -3.68 -7.35
C LEU A 125 3.68 -4.17 -8.61
N ASN A 126 2.41 -4.54 -8.47
CA ASN A 126 1.60 -5.18 -9.51
C ASN A 126 0.54 -4.24 -10.11
N HIS A 127 0.44 -3.02 -9.60
CA HIS A 127 -0.54 -2.04 -10.05
C HIS A 127 0.11 -0.98 -10.93
N TRP A 128 -0.51 -0.73 -12.06
CA TRP A 128 -0.18 0.41 -12.93
C TRP A 128 -0.78 1.69 -12.31
N ASP A 129 -0.04 2.78 -12.34
CA ASP A 129 -0.49 4.10 -11.85
C ASP A 129 -1.70 4.65 -12.67
N ASN A 130 -2.64 3.80 -12.98
CA ASN A 130 -3.83 4.11 -13.75
C ASN A 130 -5.09 3.91 -12.89
N PRO A 131 -5.77 4.97 -12.46
CA PRO A 131 -7.00 4.88 -11.65
C PRO A 131 -8.10 4.02 -12.27
N ALA A 132 -8.14 3.90 -13.61
CA ALA A 132 -9.12 3.08 -14.31
C ALA A 132 -8.85 1.56 -14.20
N LYS A 133 -7.68 1.16 -13.76
CA LYS A 133 -7.27 -0.25 -13.61
C LYS A 133 -7.04 -0.61 -12.14
N ARG A 134 -7.94 -0.22 -11.25
CA ARG A 134 -7.86 -0.61 -9.84
C ARG A 134 -8.09 -2.11 -9.71
N SER A 135 -7.07 -2.81 -9.18
CA SER A 135 -7.19 -4.22 -8.80
C SER A 135 -7.50 -4.30 -7.32
N SER A 136 -8.47 -5.11 -6.93
CA SER A 136 -8.67 -5.48 -5.53
C SER A 136 -7.83 -6.70 -5.17
N LEU A 137 -7.58 -6.95 -3.87
CA LEU A 137 -6.92 -8.18 -3.43
C LEU A 137 -7.68 -9.41 -3.94
N LYS A 138 -9.02 -9.39 -3.90
CA LYS A 138 -9.89 -10.46 -4.44
C LYS A 138 -9.69 -10.74 -5.91
N TRP A 139 -9.51 -9.72 -6.73
CA TRP A 139 -9.20 -9.92 -8.13
C TRP A 139 -7.87 -10.64 -8.32
N ILE A 140 -6.89 -10.32 -7.50
CA ILE A 140 -5.59 -10.98 -7.52
C ILE A 140 -5.69 -12.40 -6.96
N GLU A 141 -6.45 -12.61 -5.87
CA GLU A 141 -6.77 -13.93 -5.33
C GLU A 141 -7.38 -14.83 -6.39
N TYR A 142 -8.38 -14.35 -7.11
CA TYR A 142 -8.97 -15.08 -8.23
C TYR A 142 -7.94 -15.39 -9.33
N SER A 143 -7.10 -14.42 -9.67
CA SER A 143 -6.09 -14.55 -10.74
C SER A 143 -4.94 -15.50 -10.38
N MET A 144 -4.66 -15.71 -9.09
CA MET A 144 -3.64 -16.65 -8.59
C MET A 144 -4.22 -17.99 -8.13
N ASP A 145 -5.49 -18.29 -8.48
CA ASP A 145 -6.20 -19.50 -8.07
C ASP A 145 -6.19 -19.71 -6.54
N TRP A 146 -6.40 -18.63 -5.77
CA TRP A 146 -6.47 -18.72 -4.32
C TRP A 146 -7.69 -19.51 -3.88
N ASN A 147 -7.47 -20.53 -3.03
CA ASN A 147 -8.51 -21.49 -2.66
C ASN A 147 -9.66 -20.92 -1.83
N ASN A 148 -9.50 -19.73 -1.25
CA ASN A 148 -10.42 -19.20 -0.26
C ASN A 148 -10.78 -17.73 -0.54
N VAL A 149 -11.14 -17.42 -1.77
CA VAL A 149 -11.63 -16.09 -2.15
C VAL A 149 -12.95 -15.81 -1.43
N ARG A 150 -12.99 -14.79 -0.60
CA ARG A 150 -14.17 -14.42 0.20
C ARG A 150 -14.47 -12.94 0.11
N ASP A 151 -15.76 -12.61 0.16
CA ASP A 151 -16.20 -11.23 0.41
C ASP A 151 -16.19 -10.93 1.91
N MET A 152 -16.01 -9.65 2.26
CA MET A 152 -16.15 -9.22 3.64
C MET A 152 -17.52 -9.66 4.17
N PRO A 153 -17.56 -10.52 5.18
CA PRO A 153 -18.80 -11.18 5.60
C PRO A 153 -19.76 -10.24 6.34
N ILE A 154 -19.21 -9.15 6.90
CA ILE A 154 -19.94 -8.22 7.77
C ILE A 154 -19.63 -6.80 7.31
N LYS A 155 -20.64 -5.94 7.19
CA LYS A 155 -20.45 -4.54 6.83
C LYS A 155 -19.66 -3.80 7.92
N HIS A 156 -18.74 -2.92 7.55
CA HIS A 156 -17.92 -2.15 8.51
C HIS A 156 -18.72 -1.30 9.50
N SER A 157 -19.95 -0.88 9.13
CA SER A 157 -20.88 -0.14 10.01
C SER A 157 -21.69 -1.04 10.95
N THR A 158 -21.51 -2.35 10.90
CA THR A 158 -22.22 -3.29 11.77
C THR A 158 -21.57 -3.34 13.14
N VAL A 159 -22.38 -3.28 14.20
CA VAL A 159 -21.93 -3.48 15.57
C VAL A 159 -21.74 -4.97 15.81
N ILE A 160 -20.56 -5.37 16.20
CA ILE A 160 -20.22 -6.75 16.55
C ILE A 160 -20.72 -7.01 17.96
N ARG A 161 -21.48 -8.10 18.13
CA ARG A 161 -22.13 -8.48 19.40
C ARG A 161 -21.88 -9.91 19.84
N THR A 162 -21.50 -10.78 18.91
CA THR A 162 -21.31 -12.18 19.20
C THR A 162 -19.91 -12.65 18.92
N LYS A 163 -19.50 -13.68 19.63
CA LYS A 163 -18.18 -14.30 19.43
C LYS A 163 -18.04 -14.85 18.01
N GLU A 164 -19.10 -15.42 17.46
CA GLU A 164 -19.11 -15.98 16.10
C GLU A 164 -18.86 -14.89 15.04
N GLN A 165 -19.41 -13.68 15.23
CA GLN A 165 -19.13 -12.54 14.36
C GLN A 165 -17.65 -12.14 14.45
N LEU A 166 -17.11 -12.05 15.66
CA LEU A 166 -15.72 -11.72 15.89
C LEU A 166 -14.77 -12.77 15.28
N ASP A 167 -15.02 -14.05 15.53
CA ASP A 167 -14.22 -15.16 14.96
C ASP A 167 -14.28 -15.16 13.42
N THR A 168 -15.42 -14.76 12.85
CA THR A 168 -15.60 -14.62 11.39
C THR A 168 -14.71 -13.53 10.82
N ILE A 169 -14.64 -12.35 11.47
CA ILE A 169 -13.76 -11.24 11.06
C ILE A 169 -12.30 -11.61 11.19
N ILE A 170 -11.91 -12.22 12.31
CA ILE A 170 -10.53 -12.69 12.51
C ILE A 170 -10.14 -13.68 11.42
N SER A 171 -11.02 -14.66 11.12
CA SER A 171 -10.76 -15.64 10.05
C SER A 171 -10.64 -14.99 8.67
N TYR A 172 -11.44 -13.96 8.40
CA TYR A 172 -11.39 -13.18 7.17
C TYR A 172 -10.05 -12.43 7.07
N CYS A 173 -9.67 -11.66 8.07
CA CYS A 173 -8.41 -10.92 8.11
C CYS A 173 -7.18 -11.86 7.97
N ILE A 174 -7.19 -13.03 8.63
CA ILE A 174 -6.12 -14.04 8.47
C ILE A 174 -6.03 -14.50 7.00
N ASN A 175 -7.17 -14.73 6.34
CA ASN A 175 -7.18 -15.12 4.94
C ASN A 175 -6.53 -14.06 4.04
N ASP A 176 -6.88 -12.80 4.24
CA ASP A 176 -6.36 -11.68 3.43
C ASP A 176 -4.86 -11.46 3.65
N VAL A 177 -4.36 -11.65 4.90
CA VAL A 177 -2.92 -11.64 5.18
C VAL A 177 -2.19 -12.80 4.50
N LEU A 178 -2.76 -14.02 4.52
CA LEU A 178 -2.18 -15.18 3.84
C LEU A 178 -2.18 -15.00 2.32
N ALA A 179 -3.25 -14.45 1.75
CA ALA A 179 -3.32 -14.11 0.33
C ALA A 179 -2.27 -13.05 -0.04
N THR A 180 -2.11 -12.01 0.76
CA THR A 180 -1.08 -10.98 0.61
C THR A 180 0.33 -11.59 0.69
N LYS A 181 0.57 -12.52 1.62
CA LYS A 181 1.83 -13.28 1.71
C LYS A 181 2.10 -14.05 0.42
N GLN A 182 1.10 -14.69 -0.16
CA GLN A 182 1.22 -15.39 -1.44
C GLN A 182 1.54 -14.43 -2.58
N VAL A 183 0.86 -13.29 -2.68
CA VAL A 183 1.18 -12.24 -3.67
C VAL A 183 2.63 -11.77 -3.55
N MET A 184 3.11 -11.55 -2.32
CA MET A 184 4.50 -11.20 -2.06
C MET A 184 5.46 -12.29 -2.56
N MET A 185 5.17 -13.57 -2.31
CA MET A 185 5.99 -14.69 -2.77
C MET A 185 6.05 -14.78 -4.30
N LEU A 186 4.92 -14.58 -4.97
CA LEU A 186 4.84 -14.52 -6.43
C LEU A 186 5.57 -13.30 -7.03
N SER A 187 5.69 -12.21 -6.26
CA SER A 187 6.39 -10.99 -6.66
C SER A 187 7.87 -10.97 -6.29
N LYS A 188 8.47 -12.09 -5.88
CA LYS A 188 9.84 -12.18 -5.35
C LYS A 188 10.89 -11.54 -6.27
N ASP A 189 10.84 -11.83 -7.55
CA ASP A 189 11.83 -11.30 -8.51
C ASP A 189 11.73 -9.78 -8.65
N GLN A 190 10.52 -9.24 -8.65
CA GLN A 190 10.26 -7.82 -8.66
C GLN A 190 10.77 -7.13 -7.39
N ILE A 191 10.61 -7.77 -6.23
CA ILE A 191 11.12 -7.27 -4.94
C ILE A 191 12.65 -7.29 -4.94
N MET A 192 13.26 -8.37 -5.44
CA MET A 192 14.73 -8.49 -5.54
C MET A 192 15.32 -7.42 -6.46
N LEU A 193 14.71 -7.15 -7.61
CA LEU A 193 15.12 -6.07 -8.51
C LEU A 193 15.08 -4.71 -7.79
N ARG A 194 13.99 -4.39 -7.09
CA ARG A 194 13.84 -3.13 -6.34
C ARG A 194 14.87 -2.99 -5.23
N LYS A 195 15.15 -4.09 -4.54
CA LYS A 195 16.20 -4.14 -3.52
C LYS A 195 17.58 -3.85 -4.12
N ALA A 196 17.93 -4.49 -5.24
CA ALA A 196 19.20 -4.27 -5.92
C ALA A 196 19.35 -2.80 -6.35
N LEU A 197 18.34 -2.25 -7.02
CA LEU A 197 18.32 -0.85 -7.47
C LEU A 197 18.36 0.14 -6.30
N THR A 198 17.65 -0.16 -5.20
CA THR A 198 17.69 0.69 -3.99
C THR A 198 19.08 0.72 -3.40
N ASN A 199 19.74 -0.42 -3.30
CA ASN A 199 21.11 -0.52 -2.76
C ASN A 199 22.14 0.16 -3.67
N GLU A 200 21.99 0.02 -4.99
CA GLU A 200 22.93 0.60 -5.97
C GLU A 200 22.83 2.13 -6.05
N TYR A 201 21.62 2.67 -6.07
CA TYR A 201 21.38 4.10 -6.31
C TYR A 201 21.02 4.90 -5.06
N GLY A 202 20.83 4.27 -3.90
CA GLY A 202 20.46 4.95 -2.66
C GLY A 202 19.06 5.58 -2.70
N ILE A 203 18.19 5.12 -3.59
CA ILE A 203 16.82 5.61 -3.74
C ILE A 203 15.86 4.54 -3.23
N ASN A 204 14.95 4.87 -2.30
CA ASN A 204 13.94 3.92 -1.86
C ASN A 204 12.96 3.60 -3.00
N LEU A 205 13.07 2.40 -3.57
CA LEU A 205 12.25 1.91 -4.66
C LEU A 205 11.39 0.70 -4.28
N TYR A 206 11.40 0.26 -3.02
CA TYR A 206 10.74 -0.98 -2.59
C TYR A 206 9.27 -1.05 -2.96
N SER A 207 8.50 0.01 -2.72
CA SER A 207 7.08 0.10 -3.09
C SER A 207 6.85 0.94 -4.36
N ALA A 208 7.85 1.06 -5.22
CA ALA A 208 7.71 1.82 -6.46
C ALA A 208 7.12 0.98 -7.58
N SER A 209 6.14 1.52 -8.32
CA SER A 209 5.68 0.94 -9.59
C SER A 209 6.80 1.01 -10.65
N GLU A 210 6.73 0.19 -11.68
CA GLU A 210 7.73 0.18 -12.75
C GLU A 210 7.93 1.54 -13.44
N PRO A 211 6.86 2.28 -13.77
CA PRO A 211 7.01 3.64 -14.31
C PRO A 211 7.69 4.60 -13.32
N LYS A 212 7.41 4.43 -12.00
CA LYS A 212 8.06 5.25 -10.96
C LYS A 212 9.54 4.90 -10.85
N ILE A 213 9.94 3.63 -10.93
CA ILE A 213 11.35 3.21 -10.95
C ILE A 213 12.09 3.88 -12.11
N SER A 214 11.58 3.72 -13.33
CA SER A 214 12.17 4.30 -14.54
C SER A 214 12.31 5.82 -14.41
N LYS A 215 11.28 6.51 -13.94
CA LYS A 215 11.28 7.95 -13.72
C LYS A 215 12.32 8.39 -12.68
N GLU A 216 12.38 7.72 -11.52
CA GLU A 216 13.30 8.12 -10.46
C GLU A 216 14.77 7.85 -10.83
N LEU A 217 15.07 6.74 -11.54
CA LEU A 217 16.40 6.45 -12.05
C LEU A 217 16.80 7.46 -13.13
N PHE A 218 15.91 7.76 -14.09
CA PHE A 218 16.16 8.74 -15.12
C PHE A 218 16.46 10.12 -14.55
N LEU A 219 15.66 10.57 -13.58
CA LEU A 219 15.90 11.82 -12.85
C LEU A 219 17.21 11.79 -12.05
N HIS A 220 17.59 10.65 -11.50
CA HIS A 220 18.87 10.49 -10.80
C HIS A 220 20.06 10.71 -11.76
N PHE A 221 20.05 10.02 -12.90
CA PHE A 221 21.11 10.18 -13.90
C PHE A 221 21.16 11.58 -14.50
N LEU A 222 20.03 12.17 -14.84
CA LEU A 222 19.99 13.53 -15.37
C LEU A 222 20.48 14.55 -14.34
N SER A 223 20.01 14.43 -13.09
CA SER A 223 20.44 15.29 -11.98
C SER A 223 21.96 15.28 -11.83
N SER A 224 22.55 14.08 -11.81
CA SER A 224 24.00 13.89 -11.70
C SER A 224 24.74 14.44 -12.93
N LYS A 225 24.29 14.09 -14.14
CA LYS A 225 24.96 14.46 -15.38
C LYS A 225 24.92 15.96 -15.69
N LEU A 226 23.80 16.61 -15.37
CA LEU A 226 23.59 18.04 -15.62
C LEU A 226 23.95 18.92 -14.43
N ASN A 227 24.25 18.34 -13.28
CA ASN A 227 24.45 19.03 -12.01
C ASN A 227 23.27 19.94 -11.64
N ILE A 228 22.04 19.45 -11.85
CA ILE A 228 20.78 20.14 -11.58
C ILE A 228 20.01 19.34 -10.56
N ARG A 229 19.39 19.99 -9.55
CA ARG A 229 18.60 19.29 -8.54
C ARG A 229 17.40 18.59 -9.18
N LYS A 230 17.04 17.40 -8.68
CA LYS A 230 15.85 16.64 -9.15
C LYS A 230 14.56 17.45 -9.15
N TYR A 231 14.39 18.35 -8.16
CA TYR A 231 13.23 19.22 -8.08
C TYR A 231 13.17 20.17 -9.29
N ASP A 232 14.28 20.82 -9.61
CA ASP A 232 14.36 21.79 -10.70
C ASP A 232 14.15 21.10 -12.06
N LEU A 233 14.71 19.90 -12.24
CA LEU A 233 14.45 19.07 -13.44
C LEU A 233 12.95 18.75 -13.62
N LYS A 234 12.24 18.47 -12.54
CA LYS A 234 10.79 18.20 -12.59
C LYS A 234 9.96 19.44 -12.99
N GLN A 235 10.49 20.64 -12.78
CA GLN A 235 9.85 21.89 -13.15
C GLN A 235 10.20 22.34 -14.58
N MET A 236 11.26 21.77 -15.17
CA MET A 236 11.67 22.09 -16.55
C MET A 236 10.67 21.48 -17.53
N ARG A 237 9.80 22.34 -18.05
CA ARG A 237 8.80 21.97 -19.08
C ARG A 237 9.04 22.82 -20.30
N THR A 238 9.20 22.18 -21.46
CA THR A 238 9.17 22.87 -22.73
C THR A 238 7.74 23.31 -23.00
N LYS A 239 7.51 24.63 -23.09
CA LYS A 239 6.25 25.16 -23.60
C LYS A 239 6.37 25.22 -25.13
N ARG A 240 5.41 24.65 -25.83
CA ARG A 240 5.32 24.63 -27.28
C ARG A 240 3.91 25.02 -27.67
N ASP A 241 3.77 25.90 -28.64
CA ASP A 241 2.46 26.30 -29.18
C ASP A 241 1.90 25.20 -30.10
N SER A 242 2.80 24.49 -30.78
CA SER A 242 2.45 23.34 -31.62
C SER A 242 3.57 22.30 -31.65
N ILE A 243 3.24 21.11 -32.09
CA ILE A 243 4.17 20.00 -32.32
C ILE A 243 3.91 19.46 -33.72
N VAL A 244 4.94 19.45 -34.57
CA VAL A 244 4.89 18.75 -35.85
C VAL A 244 4.97 17.26 -35.61
N VAL A 245 3.91 16.53 -35.91
CA VAL A 245 3.81 15.09 -35.59
C VAL A 245 4.88 14.29 -36.34
N GLY A 246 5.21 14.66 -37.58
CA GLY A 246 6.24 14.02 -38.36
C GLY A 246 7.64 14.08 -37.74
N ASP A 247 7.95 15.12 -36.97
CA ASP A 247 9.27 15.29 -36.33
C ASP A 247 9.45 14.38 -35.06
N ILE A 248 8.37 13.83 -34.52
CA ILE A 248 8.39 13.03 -33.32
C ILE A 248 8.02 11.55 -33.54
N LEU A 249 7.54 11.22 -34.74
CA LEU A 249 7.27 9.82 -35.11
C LEU A 249 8.59 9.10 -35.43
N LEU A 250 8.73 7.92 -34.86
CA LEU A 250 9.90 7.07 -35.14
C LEU A 250 9.73 6.41 -36.51
N ASP A 251 10.82 6.26 -37.26
CA ASP A 251 10.83 5.76 -38.64
C ASP A 251 10.21 4.37 -38.82
N TYR A 252 10.15 3.60 -37.76
CA TYR A 252 9.53 2.25 -37.80
C TYR A 252 8.00 2.28 -37.64
N ILE A 253 7.40 3.44 -37.30
CA ILE A 253 5.95 3.58 -37.16
C ILE A 253 5.34 3.74 -38.53
N SER A 254 4.50 2.81 -38.94
CA SER A 254 3.76 2.86 -40.19
C SER A 254 2.25 2.69 -39.94
N PHE A 255 1.44 3.33 -40.77
CA PHE A 255 0.00 3.26 -40.68
C PHE A 255 -0.57 2.47 -41.85
N ASN A 256 -1.45 1.48 -41.58
CA ASN A 256 -2.11 0.69 -42.59
C ASN A 256 -3.36 1.37 -43.17
N ARG A 257 -4.06 2.16 -42.31
CA ARG A 257 -5.28 2.87 -42.73
C ARG A 257 -4.97 4.16 -43.49
N LYS A 258 -5.67 4.38 -44.58
CA LYS A 258 -5.50 5.54 -45.46
C LYS A 258 -5.74 6.85 -44.71
N GLU A 259 -6.71 6.88 -43.82
CA GLU A 259 -7.05 8.07 -43.01
C GLU A 259 -5.87 8.50 -42.15
N PHE A 260 -5.18 7.54 -41.50
CA PHE A 260 -4.02 7.85 -40.66
C PHE A 260 -2.80 8.24 -41.49
N LYS A 261 -2.61 7.66 -42.70
CA LYS A 261 -1.56 8.07 -43.63
C LYS A 261 -1.75 9.53 -44.04
N ASN A 262 -2.98 9.91 -44.40
CA ASN A 262 -3.30 11.29 -44.81
C ASN A 262 -3.11 12.32 -43.68
N ILE A 263 -3.28 11.90 -42.41
CA ILE A 263 -3.01 12.81 -41.28
C ILE A 263 -1.51 12.94 -41.04
N HIS A 264 -0.76 11.87 -41.24
CA HIS A 264 0.69 11.86 -41.07
C HIS A 264 1.42 12.66 -42.16
N GLU A 265 0.87 12.73 -43.38
CA GLU A 265 1.44 13.45 -44.54
C GLU A 265 1.07 14.96 -44.57
N LYS A 266 0.19 15.41 -43.69
CA LYS A 266 -0.18 16.82 -43.47
C LYS A 266 0.67 17.49 -42.41
#